data_4856d4c99e4c36f849f61cc38a075c7e
#
_entry.id   4856d4c99e4c36f849f61cc38a075c7e
#
_cell.length_a   1.000
_cell.length_b   1.000
_cell.length_c   1.000
_cell.angle_alpha   90.00
_cell.angle_beta   90.00
_cell.angle_gamma   90.00
#
_symmetry.space_group_name_H-M   'P 1'
#
loop_
_entity.id
_entity.type
_entity.pdbx_description
1 polymer ?
#
loop_
_entity_poly.entity_id
_entity_poly.type
_entity_poly.pdbx_seq_one_letter_code
_entity_poly.pdbx_strand_id
1 'polypeptide(L)'
;MADYRKMWEDLNMDVDTHDILCEVLPVAFGDVFLSQENRPESMDYFNMVVAEIHGIRPAELIEFQKQGGKVVGSFCIHVPDEVVLGAGAIATGLCSGSQFWVPGGEKVLPTSTCPLIKASLGARFDRTCPFFRIADLFVGETTCDGKKKAWEILAKDAPMYIMDIPQMKREKDFAKWKEEIISYMTELEKL
;
A
#
# COMPACT_ATOMS: atom_id res chain seq x y z
N MET A 1 -10.74 8.85 -21.06
CA MET A 1 -10.43 8.51 -19.65
C MET A 1 -11.56 9.01 -18.79
N ALA A 2 -12.03 8.23 -17.83
CA ALA A 2 -12.98 8.72 -16.84
C ALA A 2 -12.33 9.83 -16.01
N ASP A 3 -13.12 10.81 -15.61
CA ASP A 3 -12.63 11.89 -14.74
C ASP A 3 -12.67 11.40 -13.28
N TYR A 4 -11.52 11.08 -12.71
CA TYR A 4 -11.38 10.65 -11.32
C TYR A 4 -11.04 11.81 -10.37
N ARG A 5 -10.88 13.03 -10.85
CA ARG A 5 -10.42 14.17 -10.04
C ARG A 5 -11.30 14.40 -8.81
N LYS A 6 -12.62 14.35 -9.00
CA LYS A 6 -13.58 14.50 -7.89
C LYS A 6 -13.41 13.43 -6.82
N MET A 7 -13.14 12.17 -7.21
CA MET A 7 -12.86 11.08 -6.27
C MET A 7 -11.59 11.35 -5.45
N TRP A 8 -10.52 11.82 -6.09
CA TRP A 8 -9.27 12.15 -5.40
C TRP A 8 -9.43 13.34 -4.45
N GLU A 9 -10.20 14.34 -4.81
CA GLU A 9 -10.55 15.48 -3.95
C GLU A 9 -11.34 15.01 -2.72
N ASP A 10 -12.33 14.15 -2.91
CA ASP A 10 -13.16 13.58 -1.82
C ASP A 10 -12.31 12.71 -0.86
N LEU A 11 -11.26 12.08 -1.34
CA LEU A 11 -10.25 11.36 -0.54
C LEU A 11 -9.26 12.31 0.18
N ASN A 12 -9.40 13.63 0.02
CA ASN A 12 -8.48 14.63 0.56
C ASN A 12 -7.02 14.40 0.11
N MET A 13 -6.86 14.08 -1.18
CA MET A 13 -5.55 13.98 -1.81
C MET A 13 -4.99 15.36 -2.18
N ASP A 14 -3.68 15.46 -2.29
CA ASP A 14 -3.00 16.57 -2.96
C ASP A 14 -3.06 16.30 -4.47
N VAL A 15 -4.15 16.78 -5.09
CA VAL A 15 -4.47 16.43 -6.48
C VAL A 15 -3.48 17.07 -7.44
N ASP A 16 -2.98 18.27 -7.15
CA ASP A 16 -2.03 18.96 -8.05
C ASP A 16 -0.69 18.20 -8.09
N THR A 17 -0.19 17.74 -6.94
CA THR A 17 1.00 16.89 -6.88
C THR A 17 0.74 15.50 -7.46
N HIS A 18 -0.47 14.96 -7.30
CA HIS A 18 -0.87 13.67 -7.88
C HIS A 18 -0.97 13.74 -9.42
N ASP A 19 -1.42 14.85 -9.98
CA ASP A 19 -1.48 15.06 -11.44
C ASP A 19 -0.07 14.96 -12.05
N ILE A 20 0.97 15.53 -11.41
CA ILE A 20 2.37 15.39 -11.85
C ILE A 20 2.80 13.90 -11.88
N LEU A 21 2.43 13.12 -10.86
CA LEU A 21 2.69 11.69 -10.83
C LEU A 21 2.00 10.97 -12.00
N CYS A 22 0.74 11.29 -12.25
CA CYS A 22 -0.05 10.71 -13.34
C CYS A 22 0.46 11.08 -14.74
N GLU A 23 1.14 12.22 -14.90
CA GLU A 23 1.81 12.59 -16.15
C GLU A 23 3.12 11.82 -16.36
N VAL A 24 3.92 11.63 -15.32
CA VAL A 24 5.24 11.00 -15.40
C VAL A 24 5.16 9.47 -15.50
N LEU A 25 4.25 8.84 -14.76
CA LEU A 25 4.17 7.38 -14.71
C LEU A 25 3.91 6.73 -16.08
N PRO A 26 2.96 7.19 -16.92
CA PRO A 26 2.71 6.58 -18.24
C PRO A 26 3.91 6.71 -19.18
N VAL A 27 4.65 7.81 -19.11
CA VAL A 27 5.86 8.02 -19.92
C VAL A 27 6.93 7.04 -19.49
N ALA A 28 7.24 6.98 -18.20
CA ALA A 28 8.25 6.06 -17.66
C ALA A 28 7.87 4.58 -17.91
N PHE A 29 6.60 4.22 -17.76
CA PHE A 29 6.11 2.87 -18.05
C PHE A 29 6.20 2.55 -19.54
N GLY A 30 5.85 3.49 -20.40
CA GLY A 30 5.98 3.37 -21.85
C GLY A 30 7.42 3.11 -22.28
N ASP A 31 8.34 3.93 -21.82
CA ASP A 31 9.75 3.87 -22.18
C ASP A 31 10.46 2.60 -21.68
N VAL A 32 10.12 2.14 -20.46
CA VAL A 32 10.80 0.99 -19.85
C VAL A 32 10.15 -0.35 -20.22
N PHE A 33 8.83 -0.42 -20.26
CA PHE A 33 8.11 -1.68 -20.41
C PHE A 33 7.43 -1.85 -21.76
N LEU A 34 6.67 -0.85 -22.25
CA LEU A 34 5.91 -1.01 -23.49
C LEU A 34 6.80 -0.95 -24.75
N SER A 35 7.97 -0.32 -24.68
CA SER A 35 8.94 -0.28 -25.76
C SER A 35 9.72 -1.59 -25.96
N GLN A 36 9.59 -2.56 -25.04
CA GLN A 36 10.30 -3.83 -25.13
C GLN A 36 9.77 -4.68 -26.28
N GLU A 37 10.68 -5.25 -27.07
CA GLU A 37 10.37 -6.22 -28.10
C GLU A 37 9.97 -7.58 -27.48
N ASN A 38 9.18 -8.39 -28.22
CA ASN A 38 8.79 -9.74 -27.84
C ASN A 38 8.02 -9.86 -26.50
N ARG A 39 7.24 -8.84 -26.14
CA ARG A 39 6.35 -8.94 -24.98
C ARG A 39 5.24 -9.97 -25.25
N PRO A 40 4.93 -10.85 -24.27
CA PRO A 40 3.78 -11.74 -24.38
C PRO A 40 2.47 -10.94 -24.48
N GLU A 41 1.54 -11.34 -25.35
CA GLU A 41 0.22 -10.69 -25.48
C GLU A 41 -0.56 -10.65 -24.17
N SER A 42 -0.41 -11.68 -23.32
CA SER A 42 -1.03 -11.72 -21.99
C SER A 42 -0.62 -10.57 -21.05
N MET A 43 0.46 -9.85 -21.36
CA MET A 43 0.87 -8.66 -20.62
C MET A 43 -0.05 -7.45 -20.84
N ASP A 44 -0.88 -7.44 -21.86
CA ASP A 44 -1.80 -6.33 -22.15
C ASP A 44 -2.82 -6.11 -21.03
N TYR A 45 -3.28 -7.20 -20.40
CA TYR A 45 -4.12 -7.10 -19.21
C TYR A 45 -3.42 -6.33 -18.07
N PHE A 46 -2.17 -6.65 -17.78
CA PHE A 46 -1.40 -5.96 -16.74
C PHE A 46 -1.08 -4.50 -17.11
N ASN A 47 -0.85 -4.21 -18.39
CA ASN A 47 -0.67 -2.85 -18.87
C ASN A 47 -1.92 -2.00 -18.59
N MET A 48 -3.11 -2.54 -18.85
CA MET A 48 -4.39 -1.88 -18.54
C MET A 48 -4.55 -1.65 -17.03
N VAL A 49 -4.26 -2.68 -16.21
CA VAL A 49 -4.34 -2.58 -14.74
C VAL A 49 -3.43 -1.48 -14.21
N VAL A 50 -2.19 -1.40 -14.72
CA VAL A 50 -1.24 -0.36 -14.30
C VAL A 50 -1.67 1.03 -14.75
N ALA A 51 -2.20 1.17 -15.97
CA ALA A 51 -2.66 2.46 -16.50
C ALA A 51 -3.82 3.05 -15.68
N GLU A 52 -4.67 2.22 -15.10
CA GLU A 52 -5.87 2.62 -14.36
C GLU A 52 -5.74 2.42 -12.83
N ILE A 53 -4.52 2.18 -12.34
CA ILE A 53 -4.30 1.80 -10.95
C ILE A 53 -4.79 2.85 -9.94
N HIS A 54 -4.74 4.13 -10.27
CA HIS A 54 -5.23 5.23 -9.42
C HIS A 54 -6.68 5.66 -9.77
N GLY A 55 -7.32 5.01 -10.72
CA GLY A 55 -8.67 5.30 -11.19
C GLY A 55 -9.68 4.20 -10.84
N ILE A 56 -9.77 3.16 -11.65
CA ILE A 56 -10.80 2.10 -11.53
C ILE A 56 -10.71 1.41 -10.18
N ARG A 57 -9.52 0.96 -9.78
CA ARG A 57 -9.38 0.18 -8.55
C ARG A 57 -9.74 0.97 -7.28
N PRO A 58 -9.28 2.20 -7.06
CA PRO A 58 -9.77 3.05 -5.97
C PRO A 58 -11.29 3.23 -5.97
N ALA A 59 -11.90 3.43 -7.14
CA ALA A 59 -13.35 3.57 -7.25
C ALA A 59 -14.10 2.32 -6.80
N GLU A 60 -13.65 1.13 -7.20
CA GLU A 60 -14.19 -0.16 -6.75
C GLU A 60 -14.07 -0.34 -5.23
N LEU A 61 -12.93 0.02 -4.64
CA LEU A 61 -12.70 -0.09 -3.19
C LEU A 61 -13.64 0.84 -2.40
N ILE A 62 -13.82 2.08 -2.89
CA ILE A 62 -14.75 3.04 -2.29
C ILE A 62 -16.20 2.51 -2.36
N GLU A 63 -16.58 1.94 -3.49
CA GLU A 63 -17.92 1.38 -3.64
C GLU A 63 -18.13 0.18 -2.71
N PHE A 64 -17.13 -0.67 -2.55
CA PHE A 64 -17.15 -1.76 -1.59
C PHE A 64 -17.31 -1.26 -0.14
N GLN A 65 -16.61 -0.17 0.23
CA GLN A 65 -16.76 0.44 1.56
C GLN A 65 -18.17 1.03 1.78
N LYS A 66 -18.78 1.64 0.76
CA LYS A 66 -20.18 2.14 0.86
C LYS A 66 -21.18 1.02 1.12
N GLN A 67 -20.88 -0.21 0.72
CA GLN A 67 -21.68 -1.40 0.99
C GLN A 67 -21.36 -2.04 2.36
N GLY A 68 -20.53 -1.39 3.18
CA GLY A 68 -20.15 -1.85 4.52
C GLY A 68 -18.88 -2.72 4.52
N GLY A 69 -18.23 -2.91 3.36
CA GLY A 69 -16.97 -3.63 3.25
C GLY A 69 -15.78 -2.88 3.88
N LYS A 70 -14.69 -3.60 4.14
CA LYS A 70 -13.46 -3.05 4.74
C LYS A 70 -12.25 -3.29 3.85
N VAL A 71 -11.34 -2.32 3.83
CA VAL A 71 -10.10 -2.38 3.05
C VAL A 71 -8.91 -2.37 3.99
N VAL A 72 -8.06 -3.40 3.88
CA VAL A 72 -6.86 -3.56 4.69
C VAL A 72 -5.64 -3.33 3.80
N GLY A 73 -4.82 -2.35 4.16
CA GLY A 73 -3.59 -2.04 3.44
C GLY A 73 -2.37 -2.70 4.07
N SER A 74 -1.59 -3.48 3.31
CA SER A 74 -0.40 -4.18 3.77
C SER A 74 0.88 -3.67 3.10
N PHE A 75 1.99 -3.67 3.86
CA PHE A 75 3.28 -3.19 3.34
C PHE A 75 4.20 -4.31 2.84
N CYS A 76 3.86 -5.56 3.06
CA CYS A 76 4.70 -6.68 2.66
C CYS A 76 3.93 -7.99 2.49
N ILE A 77 4.51 -8.89 1.69
CA ILE A 77 3.99 -10.25 1.45
C ILE A 77 3.93 -11.15 2.69
N HIS A 78 4.55 -10.73 3.80
CA HIS A 78 4.45 -11.48 5.07
C HIS A 78 3.11 -11.30 5.78
N VAL A 79 2.35 -10.26 5.42
CA VAL A 79 0.97 -10.11 5.89
C VAL A 79 0.10 -11.08 5.09
N PRO A 80 -0.58 -12.05 5.73
CA PRO A 80 -1.35 -13.06 5.00
C PRO A 80 -2.67 -12.46 4.47
N ASP A 81 -2.72 -12.20 3.18
CA ASP A 81 -3.92 -11.69 2.50
C ASP A 81 -5.12 -12.65 2.63
N GLU A 82 -4.83 -13.96 2.77
CA GLU A 82 -5.84 -15.00 2.96
C GLU A 82 -6.68 -14.76 4.22
N VAL A 83 -6.06 -14.24 5.28
CA VAL A 83 -6.75 -13.90 6.54
C VAL A 83 -7.67 -12.69 6.32
N VAL A 84 -7.23 -11.70 5.57
CA VAL A 84 -8.04 -10.52 5.20
C VAL A 84 -9.26 -10.95 4.39
N LEU A 85 -9.04 -11.77 3.36
CA LEU A 85 -10.12 -12.31 2.52
C LEU A 85 -11.07 -13.20 3.31
N GLY A 86 -10.55 -14.03 4.22
CA GLY A 86 -11.35 -14.87 5.11
C GLY A 86 -12.24 -14.06 6.07
N ALA A 87 -11.83 -12.86 6.44
CA ALA A 87 -12.62 -11.91 7.22
C ALA A 87 -13.67 -11.15 6.38
N GLY A 88 -13.75 -11.37 5.07
CA GLY A 88 -14.65 -10.66 4.16
C GLY A 88 -14.18 -9.25 3.78
N ALA A 89 -12.93 -8.91 4.06
CA ALA A 89 -12.30 -7.65 3.68
C ALA A 89 -11.51 -7.78 2.37
N ILE A 90 -11.10 -6.65 1.80
CA ILE A 90 -10.21 -6.62 0.64
C ILE A 90 -8.80 -6.21 1.07
N ALA A 91 -7.80 -7.00 0.69
CA ALA A 91 -6.39 -6.64 0.86
C ALA A 91 -5.90 -5.74 -0.29
N THR A 92 -5.09 -4.73 0.05
CA THR A 92 -4.40 -3.88 -0.92
C THR A 92 -2.96 -3.60 -0.50
N GLY A 93 -2.04 -3.58 -1.48
CA GLY A 93 -0.64 -3.28 -1.23
C GLY A 93 -0.39 -1.77 -1.06
N LEU A 94 0.39 -1.41 -0.05
CA LEU A 94 0.78 -0.03 0.25
C LEU A 94 2.27 0.27 -0.02
N CYS A 95 2.98 -0.64 -0.68
CA CYS A 95 4.38 -0.46 -1.03
C CYS A 95 4.53 0.50 -2.22
N SER A 96 4.88 1.74 -1.93
CA SER A 96 4.94 2.82 -2.92
C SER A 96 6.25 2.89 -3.71
N GLY A 97 6.90 1.85 -4.08
CA GLY A 97 8.24 1.70 -4.66
C GLY A 97 8.78 2.74 -5.66
N SER A 98 8.33 3.98 -5.63
CA SER A 98 8.77 5.06 -6.52
C SER A 98 9.64 6.10 -5.80
N GLN A 99 10.69 6.57 -6.47
CA GLN A 99 11.53 7.68 -6.00
C GLN A 99 10.74 8.99 -5.86
N PHE A 100 9.60 9.13 -6.53
CA PHE A 100 8.73 10.29 -6.42
C PHE A 100 8.35 10.62 -4.97
N TRP A 101 8.11 9.61 -4.15
CA TRP A 101 7.69 9.79 -2.75
C TRP A 101 8.83 9.87 -1.73
N VAL A 102 10.07 9.59 -2.13
CA VAL A 102 11.21 9.59 -1.20
C VAL A 102 11.39 10.94 -0.48
N PRO A 103 11.31 12.10 -1.16
CA PRO A 103 11.43 13.40 -0.47
C PRO A 103 10.35 13.64 0.60
N GLY A 104 9.13 13.16 0.37
CA GLY A 104 8.05 13.21 1.36
C GLY A 104 8.37 12.43 2.62
N GLY A 105 8.95 11.24 2.47
CA GLY A 105 9.39 10.42 3.60
C GLY A 105 10.58 11.01 4.37
N GLU A 106 11.46 11.74 3.69
CA GLU A 106 12.61 12.42 4.30
C GLU A 106 12.22 13.59 5.22
N LYS A 107 10.98 14.06 5.15
CA LYS A 107 10.44 15.04 6.11
C LYS A 107 10.32 14.46 7.53
N VAL A 108 10.23 13.15 7.67
CA VAL A 108 9.98 12.45 8.94
C VAL A 108 10.99 11.34 9.24
N LEU A 109 11.79 10.92 8.28
CA LEU A 109 12.82 9.89 8.43
C LEU A 109 14.19 10.42 8.00
N PRO A 110 15.29 9.93 8.60
CA PRO A 110 16.65 10.25 8.15
C PRO A 110 16.88 9.88 6.68
N THR A 111 17.71 10.66 5.98
CA THR A 111 18.10 10.41 4.59
C THR A 111 18.77 9.04 4.37
N SER A 112 19.44 8.50 5.40
CA SER A 112 20.06 7.17 5.41
C SER A 112 19.06 6.02 5.49
N THR A 113 17.78 6.29 5.72
CA THR A 113 16.73 5.25 5.74
C THR A 113 16.52 4.68 4.35
N CYS A 114 16.18 3.38 4.28
CA CYS A 114 15.86 2.69 3.04
C CYS A 114 14.86 3.49 2.17
N PRO A 115 15.14 3.70 0.88
CA PRO A 115 14.26 4.47 -0.01
C PRO A 115 12.82 3.92 -0.08
N LEU A 116 12.64 2.60 -0.05
CA LEU A 116 11.31 1.99 -0.05
C LEU A 116 10.48 2.40 1.17
N ILE A 117 11.09 2.42 2.34
CA ILE A 117 10.41 2.84 3.58
C ILE A 117 10.06 4.33 3.51
N LYS A 118 11.00 5.17 3.04
CA LYS A 118 10.76 6.59 2.84
C LYS A 118 9.63 6.83 1.84
N ALA A 119 9.63 6.12 0.73
CA ALA A 119 8.58 6.23 -0.30
C ALA A 119 7.19 5.86 0.27
N SER A 120 7.10 4.81 1.08
CA SER A 120 5.81 4.41 1.70
C SER A 120 5.26 5.51 2.61
N LEU A 121 6.10 6.11 3.46
CA LEU A 121 5.67 7.24 4.30
C LEU A 121 5.38 8.49 3.49
N GLY A 122 6.20 8.78 2.46
CA GLY A 122 5.99 9.91 1.57
C GLY A 122 4.64 9.84 0.86
N ALA A 123 4.27 8.69 0.32
CA ALA A 123 2.97 8.48 -0.33
C ALA A 123 1.78 8.78 0.61
N ARG A 124 1.91 8.45 1.89
CA ARG A 124 0.91 8.78 2.92
C ARG A 124 0.89 10.26 3.23
N PHE A 125 2.05 10.84 3.60
CA PHE A 125 2.12 12.21 4.14
C PHE A 125 1.98 13.28 3.06
N ASP A 126 2.43 13.02 1.84
CA ASP A 126 2.19 13.91 0.69
C ASP A 126 0.77 13.75 0.12
N ARG A 127 -0.01 12.78 0.61
CA ARG A 127 -1.41 12.54 0.22
C ARG A 127 -1.62 12.33 -1.28
N THR A 128 -0.69 11.64 -1.93
CA THR A 128 -0.69 11.46 -3.38
C THR A 128 -1.01 10.03 -3.82
N CYS A 129 -1.24 9.11 -2.89
CA CYS A 129 -1.64 7.74 -3.19
C CYS A 129 -3.06 7.45 -2.66
N PRO A 130 -4.03 7.11 -3.53
CA PRO A 130 -5.41 6.86 -3.12
C PRO A 130 -5.55 5.68 -2.16
N PHE A 131 -4.74 4.63 -2.31
CA PHE A 131 -4.80 3.45 -1.44
C PHE A 131 -4.51 3.77 0.02
N PHE A 132 -3.58 4.70 0.30
CA PHE A 132 -3.32 5.20 1.65
C PHE A 132 -4.45 6.07 2.23
N ARG A 133 -5.38 6.50 1.40
CA ARG A 133 -6.53 7.29 1.83
C ARG A 133 -7.77 6.41 2.04
N ILE A 134 -7.84 5.27 1.36
CA ILE A 134 -8.97 4.34 1.37
C ILE A 134 -8.86 3.31 2.50
N ALA A 135 -7.66 2.81 2.79
CA ALA A 135 -7.48 1.71 3.75
C ALA A 135 -8.03 2.05 5.15
N ASP A 136 -8.89 1.18 5.68
CA ASP A 136 -9.47 1.27 7.02
C ASP A 136 -8.47 0.86 8.11
N LEU A 137 -7.58 -0.09 7.79
CA LEU A 137 -6.50 -0.56 8.66
C LEU A 137 -5.20 -0.70 7.87
N PHE A 138 -4.10 -0.25 8.42
CA PHE A 138 -2.76 -0.49 7.90
C PHE A 138 -2.10 -1.62 8.67
N VAL A 139 -1.45 -2.53 7.95
CA VAL A 139 -0.72 -3.65 8.55
C VAL A 139 0.73 -3.59 8.12
N GLY A 140 1.59 -3.32 9.10
CA GLY A 140 3.04 -3.31 8.91
C GLY A 140 3.70 -4.46 9.66
N GLU A 141 4.82 -4.95 9.15
CA GLU A 141 5.55 -6.05 9.73
C GLU A 141 6.95 -5.65 10.23
N THR A 142 7.47 -6.37 11.22
CA THR A 142 8.73 -6.03 11.90
C THR A 142 9.95 -6.70 11.26
N THR A 143 10.05 -6.71 9.92
CA THR A 143 11.13 -7.39 9.20
C THR A 143 12.47 -6.66 9.25
N CYS A 144 12.50 -5.37 9.58
CA CYS A 144 13.74 -4.63 9.80
C CYS A 144 13.53 -3.42 10.74
N ASP A 145 14.62 -2.88 11.30
CA ASP A 145 14.53 -1.78 12.27
C ASP A 145 14.00 -0.49 11.65
N GLY A 146 14.28 -0.23 10.39
CA GLY A 146 13.75 0.92 9.67
C GLY A 146 12.21 0.87 9.57
N LYS A 147 11.64 -0.30 9.28
CA LYS A 147 10.19 -0.51 9.25
C LYS A 147 9.57 -0.33 10.64
N LYS A 148 10.13 -0.97 11.67
CA LYS A 148 9.65 -0.81 13.06
C LYS A 148 9.50 0.66 13.42
N LYS A 149 10.52 1.47 13.10
CA LYS A 149 10.47 2.92 13.40
C LYS A 149 9.49 3.67 12.52
N ALA A 150 9.39 3.31 11.25
CA ALA A 150 8.43 3.90 10.32
C ALA A 150 6.98 3.64 10.77
N TRP A 151 6.69 2.41 11.24
CA TRP A 151 5.36 2.05 11.74
C TRP A 151 4.98 2.79 13.02
N GLU A 152 5.92 3.04 13.92
CA GLU A 152 5.69 3.91 15.10
C GLU A 152 5.30 5.34 14.69
N ILE A 153 5.85 5.85 13.60
CA ILE A 153 5.51 7.18 13.09
C ILE A 153 4.13 7.14 12.44
N LEU A 154 3.88 6.16 11.58
CA LEU A 154 2.64 6.02 10.84
C LEU A 154 1.43 5.75 11.74
N ALA A 155 1.61 4.96 12.79
CA ALA A 155 0.56 4.65 13.78
C ALA A 155 0.04 5.88 14.54
N LYS A 156 0.74 7.02 14.52
CA LYS A 156 0.24 8.28 15.06
C LYS A 156 -0.75 9.00 14.14
N ASP A 157 -0.77 8.62 12.87
CA ASP A 157 -1.54 9.27 11.81
C ASP A 157 -2.68 8.39 11.27
N ALA A 158 -2.61 7.08 11.47
CA ALA A 158 -3.56 6.12 10.92
C ALA A 158 -3.75 4.89 11.83
N PRO A 159 -4.94 4.24 11.76
CA PRO A 159 -5.15 2.94 12.40
C PRO A 159 -4.14 1.92 11.87
N MET A 160 -3.34 1.33 12.76
CA MET A 160 -2.27 0.43 12.34
C MET A 160 -2.12 -0.76 13.27
N TYR A 161 -2.07 -1.95 12.69
CA TYR A 161 -1.63 -3.17 13.35
C TYR A 161 -0.19 -3.48 12.95
N ILE A 162 0.67 -3.73 13.92
CA ILE A 162 2.09 -4.04 13.70
C ILE A 162 2.31 -5.52 13.99
N MET A 163 2.55 -6.29 12.94
CA MET A 163 2.73 -7.72 12.97
C MET A 163 4.18 -8.09 13.29
N ASP A 164 4.39 -8.82 14.38
CA ASP A 164 5.73 -9.17 14.84
C ASP A 164 6.25 -10.43 14.15
N ILE A 165 7.15 -10.27 13.18
CA ILE A 165 7.70 -11.36 12.39
C ILE A 165 8.89 -12.01 13.09
N PRO A 166 8.87 -13.32 13.38
CA PRO A 166 10.02 -14.05 13.90
C PRO A 166 11.20 -14.02 12.92
N GLN A 167 12.42 -13.82 13.45
CA GLN A 167 13.62 -13.73 12.63
C GLN A 167 14.23 -15.09 12.25
N MET A 168 13.80 -16.17 12.89
CA MET A 168 14.35 -17.51 12.71
C MET A 168 13.23 -18.51 12.38
N LYS A 169 13.60 -19.74 12.02
CA LYS A 169 12.66 -20.83 11.63
C LYS A 169 12.73 -22.03 12.57
N ARG A 170 12.83 -21.79 13.90
CA ARG A 170 12.79 -22.81 14.94
C ARG A 170 11.33 -23.10 15.34
N GLU A 171 11.06 -24.20 16.00
CA GLU A 171 9.69 -24.53 16.47
C GLU A 171 9.03 -23.39 17.26
N LYS A 172 9.79 -22.77 18.17
CA LYS A 172 9.29 -21.62 18.94
C LYS A 172 8.98 -20.40 18.08
N ASP A 173 9.67 -20.23 16.94
CA ASP A 173 9.45 -19.13 16.03
C ASP A 173 8.17 -19.38 15.21
N PHE A 174 7.90 -20.62 14.82
CA PHE A 174 6.63 -21.01 14.20
C PHE A 174 5.45 -20.91 15.17
N ALA A 175 5.64 -21.29 16.45
CA ALA A 175 4.61 -21.12 17.47
C ALA A 175 4.26 -19.63 17.64
N LYS A 176 5.26 -18.75 17.75
CA LYS A 176 5.08 -17.30 17.81
C LYS A 176 4.37 -16.76 16.57
N TRP A 177 4.76 -17.22 15.38
CA TRP A 177 4.13 -16.80 14.13
C TRP A 177 2.65 -17.18 14.08
N LYS A 178 2.30 -18.39 14.53
CA LYS A 178 0.91 -18.82 14.64
C LYS A 178 0.10 -17.95 15.59
N GLU A 179 0.66 -17.64 16.76
CA GLU A 179 0.01 -16.73 17.73
C GLU A 179 -0.20 -15.34 17.15
N GLU A 180 0.76 -14.83 16.40
CA GLU A 180 0.67 -13.53 15.74
C GLU A 180 -0.44 -13.51 14.67
N ILE A 181 -0.58 -14.56 13.87
CA ILE A 181 -1.68 -14.69 12.91
C ILE A 181 -3.04 -14.71 13.63
N ILE A 182 -3.17 -15.44 14.74
CA ILE A 182 -4.41 -15.48 15.54
C ILE A 182 -4.73 -14.08 16.11
N SER A 183 -3.72 -13.37 16.60
CA SER A 183 -3.86 -11.99 17.09
C SER A 183 -4.32 -11.05 15.99
N TYR A 184 -3.76 -11.21 14.79
CA TYR A 184 -4.16 -10.45 13.61
C TYR A 184 -5.62 -10.74 13.19
N MET A 185 -6.04 -12.01 13.22
CA MET A 185 -7.47 -12.36 12.99
C MET A 185 -8.38 -11.63 13.96
N THR A 186 -8.02 -11.63 15.26
CA THR A 186 -8.79 -10.91 16.30
C THR A 186 -8.82 -9.40 16.07
N GLU A 187 -7.77 -8.82 15.49
CA GLU A 187 -7.77 -7.39 15.13
C GLU A 187 -8.71 -7.11 13.96
N LEU A 188 -8.74 -7.98 12.96
CA LEU A 188 -9.65 -7.85 11.82
C LEU A 188 -11.13 -7.98 12.23
N GLU A 189 -11.45 -8.78 13.24
CA GLU A 189 -12.81 -8.92 13.78
C GLU A 189 -13.35 -7.62 14.42
N LYS A 190 -12.50 -6.64 14.70
CA LYS A 190 -12.89 -5.34 15.27
C LYS A 190 -13.26 -4.29 14.21
N LEU A 191 -12.96 -4.54 12.94
CA LEU A 191 -13.23 -3.62 11.82
C LEU A 191 -14.71 -3.63 11.44
#